data_2b4ecef547d195910d011d574ba9bf57
#
_entry.id   2b4ecef547d195910d011d574ba9bf57
#
_cell.length_a   1.000
_cell.length_b   1.000
_cell.length_c   1.000
_cell.angle_alpha   90.00
_cell.angle_beta   90.00
_cell.angle_gamma   90.00
#
_symmetry.space_group_name_H-M   'P 1'
#
loop_
_entity.id
_entity.type
_entity.pdbx_description
1 polymer ?
#
loop_
_entity_poly.entity_id
_entity_poly.type
_entity_poly.pdbx_seq_one_letter_code
_entity_poly.pdbx_strand_id
1 'polypeptide(L)'
;TETFRVGWWGGALAIVFWAVLAYLVLPRLHRILTGIYVPNYFIGRARTSDGLLGDPINLAFMGDADQLHEAFQRAEWTLADPVTFGSSVRIVTSTINRRSYHEAPVSPLFLFGRQQDFAYQQEVDGNPAQRHHIRFWKCPADWPLPGGSRVDWLAAATFDTSVGLSLFTLQVTHRIDADTDIERDHVVQTVSALDGVSSTVLPDFSTSYHARNGGGDSIRTDGDLPVVDVRQIAATGQKVDAA
;
A
#
# COMPACT_ATOMS: atom_id res chain seq x y z
N THR A 1 3.85 57.22 11.22
CA THR A 1 3.94 55.95 10.48
C THR A 1 5.13 55.18 11.03
N GLU A 2 4.91 54.28 11.98
CA GLU A 2 5.95 53.37 12.48
C GLU A 2 6.25 52.31 11.39
N THR A 3 7.42 52.35 10.82
CA THR A 3 7.94 51.35 9.93
C THR A 3 8.32 50.11 10.76
N PHE A 4 7.53 49.04 10.64
CA PHE A 4 7.81 47.74 11.27
C PHE A 4 9.13 47.20 10.71
N ARG A 5 10.25 47.38 11.42
CA ARG A 5 11.53 46.74 11.07
C ARG A 5 11.51 45.30 11.59
N VAL A 6 11.15 44.39 10.70
CA VAL A 6 11.34 42.96 10.96
C VAL A 6 12.84 42.70 10.91
N GLY A 7 13.47 42.63 12.09
CA GLY A 7 14.86 42.23 12.18
C GLY A 7 15.06 40.78 11.67
N TRP A 8 16.29 40.38 11.35
CA TRP A 8 16.62 39.03 10.86
C TRP A 8 16.07 37.91 11.74
N TRP A 9 15.91 38.14 13.06
CA TRP A 9 15.23 37.23 13.99
C TRP A 9 13.77 37.02 13.67
N GLY A 10 13.08 38.04 13.18
CA GLY A 10 11.69 37.92 12.71
C GLY A 10 11.56 37.01 11.50
N GLY A 11 12.55 37.07 10.58
CA GLY A 11 12.64 36.17 9.44
C GLY A 11 12.87 34.71 9.89
N ALA A 12 13.82 34.49 10.83
CA ALA A 12 14.09 33.16 11.36
C ALA A 12 12.88 32.57 12.08
N LEU A 13 12.19 33.34 12.91
CA LEU A 13 10.97 32.93 13.59
C LEU A 13 9.83 32.62 12.61
N ALA A 14 9.69 33.39 11.53
CA ALA A 14 8.71 33.11 10.49
C ALA A 14 8.98 31.80 9.78
N ILE A 15 10.24 31.46 9.51
CA ILE A 15 10.64 30.17 8.90
C ILE A 15 10.30 29.02 9.86
N VAL A 16 10.67 29.14 11.15
CA VAL A 16 10.35 28.13 12.17
C VAL A 16 8.83 27.96 12.31
N PHE A 17 8.10 29.05 12.39
CA PHE A 17 6.63 29.03 12.45
C PHE A 17 6.04 28.32 11.21
N TRP A 18 6.51 28.66 10.02
CA TRP A 18 6.10 28.00 8.78
C TRP A 18 6.40 26.51 8.79
N ALA A 19 7.60 26.12 9.21
CA ALA A 19 7.97 24.71 9.30
C ALA A 19 7.06 23.95 10.28
N VAL A 20 6.82 24.50 11.47
CA VAL A 20 5.90 23.90 12.45
C VAL A 20 4.48 23.82 11.90
N LEU A 21 3.99 24.88 11.28
CA LEU A 21 2.66 24.90 10.68
C LEU A 21 2.53 23.87 9.57
N ALA A 22 3.45 23.87 8.60
CA ALA A 22 3.38 23.01 7.41
C ALA A 22 3.58 21.53 7.73
N TYR A 23 4.50 21.20 8.64
CA TYR A 23 4.90 19.81 8.87
C TYR A 23 4.31 19.19 10.14
N LEU A 24 3.84 19.99 11.08
CA LEU A 24 3.27 19.50 12.31
C LEU A 24 1.77 19.76 12.45
N VAL A 25 1.34 20.98 12.21
CA VAL A 25 -0.06 21.39 12.47
C VAL A 25 -0.98 21.00 11.32
N LEU A 26 -0.65 21.39 10.08
CA LEU A 26 -1.52 21.15 8.92
C LEU A 26 -1.76 19.66 8.64
N PRO A 27 -0.77 18.75 8.70
CA PRO A 27 -1.02 17.34 8.51
C PRO A 27 -1.95 16.74 9.59
N ARG A 28 -1.79 17.17 10.85
CA ARG A 28 -2.68 16.73 11.94
C ARG A 28 -4.10 17.26 11.78
N LEU A 29 -4.22 18.53 11.43
CA LEU A 29 -5.52 19.15 11.17
C LEU A 29 -6.20 18.47 9.98
N HIS A 30 -5.46 18.24 8.89
CA HIS A 30 -5.97 17.51 7.73
C HIS A 30 -6.48 16.13 8.10
N ARG A 31 -5.73 15.35 8.90
CA ARG A 31 -6.16 14.03 9.38
C ARG A 31 -7.45 14.10 10.18
N ILE A 32 -7.58 15.07 11.10
CA ILE A 32 -8.79 15.26 11.89
C ILE A 32 -9.98 15.61 11.00
N LEU A 33 -9.79 16.57 10.10
CA LEU A 33 -10.84 17.00 9.17
C LEU A 33 -11.24 15.87 8.23
N THR A 34 -10.28 15.12 7.70
CA THR A 34 -10.57 13.96 6.85
C THR A 34 -11.40 12.92 7.60
N GLY A 35 -11.08 12.63 8.87
CA GLY A 35 -11.87 11.73 9.70
C GLY A 35 -13.31 12.20 9.93
N ILE A 36 -13.55 13.51 9.91
CA ILE A 36 -14.88 14.11 10.11
C ILE A 36 -15.67 14.15 8.79
N TYR A 37 -15.03 14.63 7.71
CA TYR A 37 -15.73 14.89 6.44
C TYR A 37 -15.74 13.70 5.48
N VAL A 38 -14.78 12.77 5.62
CA VAL A 38 -14.71 11.56 4.82
C VAL A 38 -14.83 10.36 5.77
N PRO A 39 -16.04 9.93 6.09
CA PRO A 39 -16.24 8.78 6.94
C PRO A 39 -15.56 7.54 6.35
N ASN A 40 -15.27 6.55 7.20
CA ASN A 40 -14.60 5.29 6.82
C ASN A 40 -15.49 4.38 5.97
N TYR A 41 -16.13 4.93 4.93
CA TYR A 41 -16.76 4.08 3.93
C TYR A 41 -15.75 3.65 2.87
N PHE A 42 -15.99 2.52 2.28
CA PHE A 42 -15.14 1.96 1.25
C PHE A 42 -15.27 2.78 -0.05
N ILE A 43 -14.15 3.24 -0.57
CA ILE A 43 -14.07 4.04 -1.80
C ILE A 43 -13.18 3.41 -2.87
N GLY A 44 -12.84 2.12 -2.73
CA GLY A 44 -11.95 1.44 -3.68
C GLY A 44 -10.47 1.83 -3.58
N ARG A 45 -10.06 2.55 -2.53
CA ARG A 45 -8.69 3.02 -2.30
C ARG A 45 -8.26 2.82 -0.85
N ALA A 46 -7.02 2.38 -0.66
CA ALA A 46 -6.36 2.46 0.64
C ALA A 46 -6.04 3.92 0.99
N ARG A 47 -5.61 4.17 2.22
CA ARG A 47 -5.21 5.50 2.70
C ARG A 47 -3.82 5.45 3.31
N THR A 48 -3.07 6.52 3.15
CA THR A 48 -1.82 6.73 3.88
C THR A 48 -2.10 7.00 5.36
N SER A 49 -1.06 6.97 6.20
CA SER A 49 -1.16 7.36 7.62
C SER A 49 -1.70 8.77 7.82
N ASP A 50 -1.52 9.65 6.86
CA ASP A 50 -2.00 11.04 6.87
C ASP A 50 -3.42 11.20 6.29
N GLY A 51 -4.06 10.08 5.90
CA GLY A 51 -5.42 10.06 5.37
C GLY A 51 -5.54 10.39 3.89
N LEU A 52 -4.42 10.59 3.18
CA LEU A 52 -4.41 10.77 1.74
C LEU A 52 -4.78 9.44 1.04
N LEU A 53 -5.31 9.54 -0.17
CA LEU A 53 -5.60 8.36 -0.98
C LEU A 53 -4.29 7.67 -1.39
N GLY A 54 -4.18 6.40 -1.05
CA GLY A 54 -3.09 5.52 -1.42
C GLY A 54 -3.38 4.70 -2.67
N ASP A 55 -2.96 3.44 -2.66
CA ASP A 55 -3.11 2.53 -3.77
C ASP A 55 -4.56 2.10 -4.00
N PRO A 56 -4.96 1.79 -5.24
CA PRO A 56 -6.28 1.26 -5.52
C PRO A 56 -6.43 -0.15 -4.96
N ILE A 57 -7.63 -0.48 -4.50
CA ILE A 57 -8.00 -1.85 -4.21
C ILE A 57 -8.39 -2.48 -5.55
N ASN A 58 -7.52 -3.35 -6.06
CA ASN A 58 -7.62 -3.93 -7.39
C ASN A 58 -7.66 -5.46 -7.40
N LEU A 59 -7.69 -6.09 -6.21
CA LEU A 59 -7.78 -7.53 -6.05
C LEU A 59 -8.63 -7.89 -4.83
N ALA A 60 -9.29 -9.05 -4.90
CA ALA A 60 -9.95 -9.68 -3.77
C ALA A 60 -9.61 -11.17 -3.71
N PHE A 61 -9.70 -11.77 -2.51
CA PHE A 61 -9.39 -13.18 -2.31
C PHE A 61 -10.44 -13.87 -1.44
N MET A 62 -10.64 -15.17 -1.76
CA MET A 62 -11.44 -16.11 -0.96
C MET A 62 -10.49 -17.14 -0.35
N GLY A 63 -10.57 -17.34 0.97
CA GLY A 63 -9.74 -18.27 1.73
C GLY A 63 -9.30 -17.68 3.07
N ASP A 64 -8.70 -18.51 3.90
CA ASP A 64 -8.10 -18.06 5.16
C ASP A 64 -6.67 -17.54 4.98
N ALA A 65 -6.07 -17.03 6.07
CA ALA A 65 -4.73 -16.46 6.02
C ALA A 65 -3.67 -17.52 5.67
N ASP A 66 -3.79 -18.73 6.21
CA ASP A 66 -2.81 -19.80 5.99
C ASP A 66 -2.83 -20.26 4.53
N GLN A 67 -4.02 -20.32 3.92
CA GLN A 67 -4.19 -20.63 2.49
C GLN A 67 -3.57 -19.56 1.60
N LEU A 68 -3.76 -18.27 1.94
CA LEU A 68 -3.11 -17.17 1.23
C LEU A 68 -1.58 -17.23 1.36
N HIS A 69 -1.08 -17.42 2.58
CA HIS A 69 0.37 -17.53 2.81
C HIS A 69 0.97 -18.67 2.01
N GLU A 70 0.34 -19.84 2.00
CA GLU A 70 0.78 -21.00 1.23
C GLU A 70 0.74 -20.72 -0.29
N ALA A 71 -0.34 -20.11 -0.79
CA ALA A 71 -0.48 -19.78 -2.21
C ALA A 71 0.62 -18.82 -2.68
N PHE A 72 0.86 -17.74 -1.93
CA PHE A 72 1.87 -16.75 -2.30
C PHE A 72 3.29 -17.28 -2.19
N GLN A 73 3.59 -18.12 -1.19
CA GLN A 73 4.89 -18.79 -1.07
C GLN A 73 5.14 -19.76 -2.23
N ARG A 74 4.13 -20.56 -2.64
CA ARG A 74 4.24 -21.44 -3.81
C ARG A 74 4.38 -20.68 -5.13
N ALA A 75 3.80 -19.50 -5.21
CA ALA A 75 3.94 -18.58 -6.34
C ALA A 75 5.26 -17.76 -6.29
N GLU A 76 6.20 -18.15 -5.40
CA GLU A 76 7.52 -17.52 -5.25
C GLU A 76 7.49 -16.05 -4.81
N TRP A 77 6.43 -15.64 -4.10
CA TRP A 77 6.36 -14.34 -3.45
C TRP A 77 6.97 -14.40 -2.06
N THR A 78 7.70 -13.37 -1.68
CA THR A 78 8.35 -13.24 -0.38
C THR A 78 7.49 -12.39 0.56
N LEU A 79 7.23 -12.89 1.76
CA LEU A 79 6.53 -12.12 2.81
C LEU A 79 7.41 -10.93 3.22
N ALA A 80 6.84 -9.74 3.20
CA ALA A 80 7.53 -8.52 3.61
C ALA A 80 7.63 -8.45 5.14
N ASP A 81 8.77 -8.01 5.64
CA ASP A 81 8.97 -7.75 7.07
C ASP A 81 7.98 -6.70 7.60
N PRO A 82 7.52 -6.82 8.85
CA PRO A 82 6.80 -5.74 9.51
C PRO A 82 7.65 -4.46 9.58
N VAL A 83 7.01 -3.29 9.49
CA VAL A 83 7.70 -2.00 9.62
C VAL A 83 8.13 -1.82 11.08
N THR A 84 9.39 -2.07 11.37
CA THR A 84 10.01 -1.89 12.69
C THR A 84 11.21 -0.94 12.57
N PHE A 85 11.71 -0.46 13.70
CA PHE A 85 12.95 0.33 13.72
C PHE A 85 14.13 -0.44 13.11
N GLY A 86 14.24 -1.75 13.43
CA GLY A 86 15.30 -2.62 12.90
C GLY A 86 15.20 -2.82 11.39
N SER A 87 13.98 -2.99 10.84
CA SER A 87 13.79 -3.11 9.40
C SER A 87 14.09 -1.80 8.67
N SER A 88 13.75 -0.65 9.25
CA SER A 88 14.08 0.67 8.69
C SER A 88 15.59 0.89 8.60
N VAL A 89 16.36 0.50 9.63
CA VAL A 89 17.83 0.55 9.60
C VAL A 89 18.39 -0.40 8.53
N ARG A 90 17.83 -1.62 8.38
CA ARG A 90 18.23 -2.57 7.34
C ARG A 90 18.00 -2.02 5.92
N ILE A 91 16.87 -1.33 5.68
CA ILE A 91 16.62 -0.68 4.40
C ILE A 91 17.72 0.34 4.10
N VAL A 92 18.01 1.25 5.03
CA VAL A 92 19.04 2.29 4.83
C VAL A 92 20.40 1.67 4.54
N THR A 93 20.80 0.66 5.31
CA THR A 93 22.12 0.01 5.12
C THR A 93 22.18 -0.82 3.83
N SER A 94 21.12 -1.50 3.43
CA SER A 94 21.07 -2.24 2.17
C SER A 94 21.10 -1.31 0.96
N THR A 95 20.36 -0.21 1.01
CA THR A 95 20.36 0.82 -0.04
C THR A 95 21.74 1.46 -0.21
N ILE A 96 22.42 1.82 0.89
CA ILE A 96 23.78 2.38 0.86
C ILE A 96 24.77 1.37 0.29
N ASN A 97 24.64 0.09 0.64
CA ASN A 97 25.56 -0.96 0.21
C ASN A 97 25.17 -1.58 -1.15
N ARG A 98 24.09 -1.12 -1.81
CA ARG A 98 23.54 -1.71 -3.03
C ARG A 98 23.31 -3.23 -2.92
N ARG A 99 22.90 -3.69 -1.76
CA ARG A 99 22.54 -5.08 -1.51
C ARG A 99 21.04 -5.24 -1.55
N SER A 100 20.57 -6.34 -2.12
CA SER A 100 19.16 -6.70 -2.11
C SER A 100 18.68 -6.97 -0.67
N TYR A 101 17.48 -6.50 -0.33
CA TYR A 101 16.79 -6.83 0.91
C TYR A 101 15.42 -7.37 0.53
N HIS A 102 15.35 -8.67 0.29
CA HIS A 102 14.15 -9.36 -0.22
C HIS A 102 12.94 -9.24 0.70
N GLU A 103 13.14 -9.08 1.99
CA GLU A 103 12.09 -8.94 3.01
C GLU A 103 11.84 -7.48 3.42
N ALA A 104 12.30 -6.51 2.62
CA ALA A 104 12.15 -5.10 2.97
C ALA A 104 10.69 -4.73 3.23
N PRO A 105 10.38 -4.01 4.33
CA PRO A 105 9.00 -3.66 4.66
C PRO A 105 8.39 -2.73 3.61
N VAL A 106 7.13 -2.94 3.35
CA VAL A 106 6.31 -2.11 2.48
C VAL A 106 5.67 -0.99 3.30
N SER A 107 5.61 0.21 2.76
CA SER A 107 5.02 1.38 3.44
C SER A 107 3.60 1.07 3.95
N PRO A 108 3.25 1.48 5.19
CA PRO A 108 1.95 1.19 5.76
C PRO A 108 0.84 1.95 5.04
N LEU A 109 -0.18 1.21 4.61
CA LEU A 109 -1.44 1.75 4.12
C LEU A 109 -2.60 1.25 4.98
N PHE A 110 -3.70 1.98 4.96
CA PHE A 110 -4.84 1.77 5.84
C PHE A 110 -6.11 1.52 5.04
N LEU A 111 -6.85 0.50 5.45
CA LEU A 111 -8.20 0.20 4.98
C LEU A 111 -9.03 -0.23 6.19
N PHE A 112 -10.33 0.04 6.22
CA PHE A 112 -11.19 -0.25 7.37
C PHE A 112 -10.68 0.35 8.69
N GLY A 113 -9.95 1.49 8.65
CA GLY A 113 -9.38 2.12 9.83
C GLY A 113 -8.17 1.42 10.45
N ARG A 114 -7.63 0.40 9.80
CA ARG A 114 -6.46 -0.37 10.26
C ARG A 114 -5.41 -0.53 9.17
N GLN A 115 -4.18 -0.75 9.56
CA GLN A 115 -3.07 -1.06 8.66
C GLN A 115 -3.31 -2.41 7.96
N GLN A 116 -2.64 -2.64 6.82
CA GLN A 116 -2.62 -3.96 6.18
C GLN A 116 -2.20 -5.04 7.17
N ASP A 117 -2.81 -6.22 7.04
CA ASP A 117 -2.50 -7.37 7.89
C ASP A 117 -1.12 -7.93 7.54
N PHE A 118 -0.81 -8.03 6.26
CA PHE A 118 0.49 -8.43 5.74
C PHE A 118 0.68 -7.93 4.31
N ALA A 119 1.90 -8.06 3.79
CA ALA A 119 2.24 -7.75 2.42
C ALA A 119 3.20 -8.79 1.84
N TYR A 120 3.15 -8.97 0.54
CA TYR A 120 4.09 -9.79 -0.21
C TYR A 120 4.78 -8.96 -1.28
N GLN A 121 5.98 -9.38 -1.66
CA GLN A 121 6.77 -8.73 -2.68
C GLN A 121 7.58 -9.75 -3.49
N GLN A 122 7.93 -9.36 -4.71
CA GLN A 122 8.80 -10.12 -5.59
C GLN A 122 9.72 -9.14 -6.31
N GLU A 123 11.04 -9.34 -6.20
CA GLU A 123 12.02 -8.50 -6.88
C GLU A 123 12.14 -8.90 -8.35
N VAL A 124 12.35 -7.92 -9.21
CA VAL A 124 12.61 -8.16 -10.63
C VAL A 124 14.13 -8.20 -10.86
N ASP A 125 14.63 -9.31 -11.36
CA ASP A 125 16.06 -9.51 -11.73
C ASP A 125 17.06 -9.14 -10.63
N GLY A 126 16.68 -9.27 -9.35
CA GLY A 126 17.51 -8.88 -8.21
C GLY A 126 17.74 -7.37 -8.09
N ASN A 127 16.88 -6.55 -8.73
CA ASN A 127 16.93 -5.10 -8.64
C ASN A 127 16.04 -4.61 -7.48
N PRO A 128 16.60 -4.16 -6.35
CA PRO A 128 15.83 -3.73 -5.19
C PRO A 128 14.99 -2.45 -5.42
N ALA A 129 15.20 -1.76 -6.54
CA ALA A 129 14.44 -0.57 -6.90
C ALA A 129 13.18 -0.88 -7.73
N GLN A 130 13.08 -2.11 -8.26
CA GLN A 130 11.95 -2.58 -9.05
C GLN A 130 11.34 -3.80 -8.39
N ARG A 131 10.12 -3.68 -7.90
CA ARG A 131 9.46 -4.72 -7.15
C ARG A 131 7.98 -4.78 -7.42
N HIS A 132 7.50 -5.98 -7.60
CA HIS A 132 6.10 -6.31 -7.45
C HIS A 132 5.75 -6.33 -5.98
N HIS A 133 4.64 -5.73 -5.57
CA HIS A 133 4.18 -5.85 -4.20
C HIS A 133 2.66 -5.80 -4.09
N ILE A 134 2.14 -6.51 -3.09
CA ILE A 134 0.73 -6.59 -2.81
C ILE A 134 0.51 -6.51 -1.29
N ARG A 135 -0.50 -5.75 -0.88
CA ARG A 135 -0.93 -5.56 0.51
C ARG A 135 -2.31 -6.16 0.72
N PHE A 136 -2.54 -6.75 1.89
CA PHE A 136 -3.76 -7.45 2.21
C PHE A 136 -4.46 -6.86 3.43
N TRP A 137 -5.78 -6.80 3.38
CA TRP A 137 -6.66 -6.45 4.49
C TRP A 137 -7.77 -7.49 4.58
N LYS A 138 -7.90 -8.12 5.74
CA LYS A 138 -9.03 -9.00 6.01
C LYS A 138 -10.31 -8.18 6.05
N CYS A 139 -11.34 -8.60 5.35
CA CYS A 139 -12.64 -7.95 5.40
C CYS A 139 -13.25 -8.08 6.80
N PRO A 140 -13.95 -7.04 7.31
CA PRO A 140 -14.72 -7.17 8.53
C PRO A 140 -15.79 -8.27 8.38
N ALA A 141 -16.14 -8.92 9.49
CA ALA A 141 -17.22 -9.90 9.50
C ALA A 141 -18.50 -9.28 8.93
N ASP A 142 -19.18 -10.03 8.07
CA ASP A 142 -20.43 -9.63 7.42
C ASP A 142 -20.38 -8.38 6.54
N TRP A 143 -19.20 -7.88 6.21
CA TRP A 143 -19.03 -6.74 5.31
C TRP A 143 -19.12 -7.20 3.84
N PRO A 144 -20.13 -6.72 3.07
CA PRO A 144 -20.21 -7.02 1.64
C PRO A 144 -19.43 -5.98 0.82
N LEU A 145 -18.93 -6.41 -0.34
CA LEU A 145 -18.47 -5.49 -1.38
C LEU A 145 -19.65 -4.60 -1.86
N PRO A 146 -19.38 -3.42 -2.41
CA PRO A 146 -20.33 -2.74 -3.26
C PRO A 146 -20.88 -3.72 -4.32
N GLY A 147 -22.21 -3.85 -4.41
CA GLY A 147 -22.85 -4.88 -5.24
C GLY A 147 -23.25 -6.16 -4.49
N GLY A 148 -22.87 -6.30 -3.21
CA GLY A 148 -23.38 -7.36 -2.30
C GLY A 148 -22.57 -8.65 -2.27
N SER A 149 -21.58 -8.83 -3.14
CA SER A 149 -20.67 -9.99 -3.10
C SER A 149 -19.83 -9.98 -1.82
N ARG A 150 -19.45 -11.16 -1.32
CA ARG A 150 -18.60 -11.31 -0.15
C ARG A 150 -17.25 -11.86 -0.55
N VAL A 151 -16.20 -11.32 0.06
CA VAL A 151 -14.83 -11.80 -0.06
C VAL A 151 -14.17 -11.81 1.32
N ASP A 152 -13.16 -12.64 1.50
CA ASP A 152 -12.47 -12.74 2.79
C ASP A 152 -11.41 -11.65 2.93
N TRP A 153 -10.78 -11.27 1.81
CA TRP A 153 -9.69 -10.30 1.77
C TRP A 153 -9.83 -9.33 0.61
N LEU A 154 -9.41 -8.10 0.86
CA LEU A 154 -9.13 -7.12 -0.19
C LEU A 154 -7.63 -6.90 -0.28
N ALA A 155 -7.17 -6.59 -1.49
CA ALA A 155 -5.75 -6.35 -1.72
C ALA A 155 -5.51 -5.19 -2.69
N ALA A 156 -4.32 -4.60 -2.54
CA ALA A 156 -3.80 -3.58 -3.43
C ALA A 156 -2.44 -4.04 -3.97
N ALA A 157 -2.38 -4.30 -5.26
CA ALA A 157 -1.17 -4.65 -5.98
C ALA A 157 -0.66 -3.45 -6.77
N THR A 158 0.62 -3.15 -6.65
CA THR A 158 1.31 -2.07 -7.38
C THR A 158 2.76 -2.46 -7.66
N PHE A 159 3.29 -1.98 -8.79
CA PHE A 159 4.66 -2.20 -9.19
C PHE A 159 5.51 -0.96 -8.91
N ASP A 160 6.59 -1.13 -8.14
CA ASP A 160 7.58 -0.09 -7.90
C ASP A 160 8.53 0.02 -9.09
N THR A 161 8.52 1.15 -9.78
CA THR A 161 9.40 1.42 -10.93
C THR A 161 10.73 2.01 -10.51
N SER A 162 10.77 2.72 -9.39
CA SER A 162 11.98 3.35 -8.85
C SER A 162 11.82 3.75 -7.39
N VAL A 163 12.96 3.84 -6.72
CA VAL A 163 13.06 4.40 -5.37
C VAL A 163 13.53 5.85 -5.47
N GLY A 164 12.86 6.76 -4.79
CA GLY A 164 13.21 8.17 -4.74
C GLY A 164 13.32 8.68 -3.30
N LEU A 165 13.76 9.92 -3.15
CA LEU A 165 13.74 10.64 -1.89
C LEU A 165 12.77 11.82 -2.02
N SER A 166 11.78 11.88 -1.16
CA SER A 166 10.94 13.07 -1.05
C SER A 166 11.76 14.20 -0.42
N LEU A 167 12.00 15.25 -1.18
CA LEU A 167 12.66 16.46 -0.65
C LEU A 167 11.79 17.18 0.39
N PHE A 168 10.49 16.91 0.42
CA PHE A 168 9.56 17.50 1.37
C PHE A 168 9.57 16.83 2.74
N THR A 169 9.60 15.50 2.76
CA THR A 169 9.51 14.71 4.00
C THR A 169 10.83 14.08 4.39
N LEU A 170 11.86 14.16 3.53
CA LEU A 170 13.15 13.45 3.65
C LEU A 170 12.97 11.93 3.83
N GLN A 171 11.83 11.41 3.36
CA GLN A 171 11.52 9.98 3.42
C GLN A 171 11.82 9.33 2.06
N VAL A 172 12.21 8.07 2.12
CA VAL A 172 12.30 7.24 0.92
C VAL A 172 10.89 7.06 0.37
N THR A 173 10.70 7.42 -0.88
CA THR A 173 9.45 7.24 -1.62
C THR A 173 9.67 6.26 -2.76
N HIS A 174 8.66 5.47 -3.03
CA HIS A 174 8.62 4.57 -4.18
C HIS A 174 7.72 5.20 -5.23
N ARG A 175 8.12 5.16 -6.48
CA ARG A 175 7.27 5.51 -7.61
C ARG A 175 6.64 4.24 -8.14
N ILE A 176 5.32 4.24 -8.24
CA ILE A 176 4.58 3.13 -8.81
C ILE A 176 4.34 3.31 -10.31
N ASP A 177 4.14 2.20 -11.01
CA ASP A 177 3.63 2.25 -12.37
C ASP A 177 2.24 2.88 -12.38
N ALA A 178 1.98 3.69 -13.39
CA ALA A 178 0.69 4.37 -13.53
C ALA A 178 -0.44 3.39 -13.87
N ASP A 179 -0.14 2.31 -14.57
CA ASP A 179 -1.10 1.28 -14.93
C ASP A 179 -1.09 0.16 -13.89
N THR A 180 -1.95 0.30 -12.89
CA THR A 180 -2.03 -0.65 -11.78
C THR A 180 -2.68 -1.98 -12.15
N ASP A 181 -3.31 -2.06 -13.33
CA ASP A 181 -3.94 -3.28 -13.81
C ASP A 181 -2.91 -4.28 -14.31
N ILE A 182 -1.77 -3.80 -14.84
CA ILE A 182 -0.65 -4.68 -15.22
C ILE A 182 -0.15 -5.47 -14.01
N GLU A 183 0.01 -4.81 -12.87
CA GLU A 183 0.44 -5.49 -11.65
C GLU A 183 -0.65 -6.41 -11.08
N ARG A 184 -1.89 -5.97 -11.09
CA ARG A 184 -3.04 -6.80 -10.75
C ARG A 184 -3.06 -8.10 -11.55
N ASP A 185 -2.91 -8.00 -12.87
CA ASP A 185 -2.95 -9.13 -13.77
C ASP A 185 -1.73 -10.06 -13.59
N HIS A 186 -0.56 -9.49 -13.28
CA HIS A 186 0.63 -10.26 -12.90
C HIS A 186 0.37 -11.12 -11.65
N VAL A 187 -0.21 -10.55 -10.60
CA VAL A 187 -0.58 -11.30 -9.39
C VAL A 187 -1.58 -12.42 -9.72
N VAL A 188 -2.64 -12.10 -10.47
CA VAL A 188 -3.62 -13.11 -10.89
C VAL A 188 -2.95 -14.24 -11.65
N GLN A 189 -2.08 -13.92 -12.61
CA GLN A 189 -1.38 -14.91 -13.43
C GLN A 189 -0.49 -15.82 -12.58
N THR A 190 0.31 -15.27 -11.67
CA THR A 190 1.27 -16.04 -10.87
C THR A 190 0.56 -16.96 -9.88
N VAL A 191 -0.50 -16.48 -9.22
CA VAL A 191 -1.24 -17.27 -8.24
C VAL A 191 -2.20 -18.27 -8.90
N SER A 192 -2.85 -17.89 -10.00
CA SER A 192 -3.77 -18.81 -10.72
C SER A 192 -3.04 -19.91 -11.50
N ALA A 193 -1.72 -19.85 -11.62
CA ALA A 193 -0.93 -20.96 -12.17
C ALA A 193 -0.85 -22.17 -11.22
N LEU A 194 -1.24 -21.99 -9.96
CA LEU A 194 -1.24 -23.08 -8.96
C LEU A 194 -2.48 -23.96 -9.11
N ASP A 195 -2.29 -25.25 -8.93
CA ASP A 195 -3.41 -26.23 -8.90
C ASP A 195 -4.37 -25.90 -7.75
N GLY A 196 -5.66 -25.90 -8.04
CA GLY A 196 -6.71 -25.62 -7.06
C GLY A 196 -7.01 -24.14 -6.86
N VAL A 197 -6.39 -23.23 -7.61
CA VAL A 197 -6.74 -21.81 -7.63
C VAL A 197 -7.63 -21.50 -8.82
N SER A 198 -8.66 -20.69 -8.59
CA SER A 198 -9.53 -20.17 -9.64
C SER A 198 -9.72 -18.68 -9.48
N SER A 199 -10.04 -17.98 -10.54
CA SER A 199 -10.31 -16.55 -10.51
C SER A 199 -11.60 -16.21 -11.28
N THR A 200 -12.32 -15.23 -10.78
CA THR A 200 -13.47 -14.61 -11.45
C THR A 200 -13.33 -13.11 -11.37
N VAL A 201 -13.85 -12.39 -12.36
CA VAL A 201 -13.77 -10.93 -12.40
C VAL A 201 -15.12 -10.35 -12.04
N LEU A 202 -15.14 -9.38 -11.12
CA LEU A 202 -16.27 -8.49 -10.89
C LEU A 202 -16.04 -7.24 -11.76
N PRO A 203 -16.75 -7.12 -12.88
CA PRO A 203 -16.53 -5.99 -13.79
C PRO A 203 -17.08 -4.71 -13.17
N ASP A 204 -16.51 -3.57 -13.57
CA ASP A 204 -16.94 -2.23 -13.18
C ASP A 204 -17.09 -2.06 -11.64
N PHE A 205 -16.27 -2.75 -10.85
CA PHE A 205 -16.28 -2.68 -9.40
C PHE A 205 -16.00 -1.28 -8.88
N SER A 206 -15.05 -0.60 -9.52
CA SER A 206 -14.78 0.81 -9.29
C SER A 206 -14.90 1.58 -10.60
N THR A 207 -15.16 2.86 -10.52
CA THR A 207 -15.16 3.70 -11.71
C THR A 207 -13.74 3.78 -12.26
N SER A 208 -13.55 3.44 -13.54
CA SER A 208 -12.30 3.67 -14.26
C SER A 208 -11.91 5.14 -14.15
N TYR A 209 -10.71 5.43 -13.67
CA TYR A 209 -10.29 6.81 -13.39
C TYR A 209 -8.81 7.02 -13.61
N HIS A 210 -8.48 8.27 -13.91
CA HIS A 210 -7.13 8.79 -13.85
C HIS A 210 -7.00 9.64 -12.59
N ALA A 211 -6.24 9.16 -11.61
CA ALA A 211 -6.05 9.83 -10.34
C ALA A 211 -4.57 9.88 -9.97
N ARG A 212 -4.28 10.57 -8.87
CA ARG A 212 -2.95 10.55 -8.25
C ARG A 212 -3.05 9.95 -6.86
N ASN A 213 -2.01 9.22 -6.44
CA ASN A 213 -1.87 8.82 -5.05
C ASN A 213 -1.34 9.97 -4.18
N GLY A 214 -1.28 9.77 -2.87
CA GLY A 214 -0.76 10.76 -1.93
C GLY A 214 0.72 11.12 -2.15
N GLY A 215 1.48 10.28 -2.85
CA GLY A 215 2.85 10.54 -3.29
C GLY A 215 2.95 11.35 -4.59
N GLY A 216 1.82 11.58 -5.26
CA GLY A 216 1.73 12.33 -6.51
C GLY A 216 1.85 11.49 -7.78
N ASP A 217 2.01 10.17 -7.68
CA ASP A 217 2.05 9.27 -8.84
C ASP A 217 0.69 9.16 -9.49
N SER A 218 0.67 9.10 -10.82
CA SER A 218 -0.55 8.83 -11.57
C SER A 218 -1.04 7.41 -11.34
N ILE A 219 -2.35 7.22 -11.32
CA ILE A 219 -2.99 5.91 -11.25
C ILE A 219 -4.04 5.82 -12.36
N ARG A 220 -4.01 4.70 -13.07
CA ARG A 220 -4.97 4.32 -14.09
C ARG A 220 -5.41 2.89 -13.83
N THR A 221 -6.72 2.64 -13.94
CA THR A 221 -7.33 1.31 -13.79
C THR A 221 -8.56 1.21 -14.69
N ASP A 222 -8.87 0.01 -15.15
CA ASP A 222 -10.12 -0.32 -15.84
C ASP A 222 -11.31 -0.41 -14.89
N GLY A 223 -11.05 -0.55 -13.58
CA GLY A 223 -12.06 -0.63 -12.54
C GLY A 223 -12.54 -2.04 -12.23
N ASP A 224 -12.04 -3.04 -12.90
CA ASP A 224 -12.38 -4.44 -12.65
C ASP A 224 -11.69 -4.97 -11.38
N LEU A 225 -12.38 -5.88 -10.68
CA LEU A 225 -11.88 -6.53 -9.47
C LEU A 225 -11.84 -8.05 -9.67
N PRO A 226 -10.68 -8.64 -10.01
CA PRO A 226 -10.51 -10.08 -9.93
C PRO A 226 -10.65 -10.58 -8.50
N VAL A 227 -11.41 -11.65 -8.33
CA VAL A 227 -11.57 -12.42 -7.09
C VAL A 227 -10.86 -13.74 -7.27
N VAL A 228 -9.78 -13.95 -6.54
CA VAL A 228 -8.97 -15.17 -6.60
C VAL A 228 -9.37 -16.09 -5.45
N ASP A 229 -9.76 -17.31 -5.78
CA ASP A 229 -10.20 -18.31 -4.81
C ASP A 229 -9.06 -19.29 -4.53
N VAL A 230 -8.52 -19.24 -3.31
CA VAL A 230 -7.43 -20.10 -2.83
C VAL A 230 -7.90 -21.15 -1.82
N ARG A 231 -9.21 -21.31 -1.61
CA ARG A 231 -9.77 -22.21 -0.58
C ARG A 231 -9.44 -23.69 -0.79
N GLN A 232 -9.05 -24.08 -2.00
CA GLN A 232 -8.61 -25.46 -2.27
C GLN A 232 -7.11 -25.67 -2.05
N ILE A 233 -6.35 -24.65 -1.74
CA ILE A 233 -4.94 -24.78 -1.36
C ILE A 233 -4.88 -25.41 0.02
N ALA A 234 -4.18 -26.55 0.11
CA ALA A 234 -3.91 -27.18 1.39
C ALA A 234 -2.86 -26.36 2.15
N ALA A 235 -3.26 -25.76 3.26
CA ALA A 235 -2.35 -25.05 4.15
C ALA A 235 -1.38 -26.05 4.80
N THR A 236 -0.11 -25.91 4.53
CA THR A 236 0.94 -26.73 5.14
C THR A 236 1.26 -26.11 6.49
N GLY A 237 0.52 -26.41 7.54
CA GLY A 237 0.52 -25.95 8.92
C GLY A 237 1.77 -25.29 9.54
N GLN A 238 2.41 -24.38 8.86
CA GLN A 238 3.45 -23.53 9.38
C GLN A 238 2.79 -22.26 9.95
N LYS A 239 2.54 -22.27 11.26
CA LYS A 239 2.09 -21.06 11.96
C LYS A 239 3.12 -19.95 11.70
N VAL A 240 2.73 -18.97 10.90
CA VAL A 240 3.43 -17.69 10.87
C VAL A 240 3.01 -16.97 12.15
N ASP A 241 3.86 -17.01 13.17
CA ASP A 241 3.63 -16.25 14.39
C ASP A 241 3.53 -14.75 14.03
N ALA A 242 2.33 -14.21 14.24
CA ALA A 242 2.11 -12.79 14.14
C ALA A 242 2.90 -12.09 15.25
N ALA A 243 3.91 -11.33 14.86
CA ALA A 243 4.73 -10.51 15.73
C ALA A 243 4.08 -9.15 16.04
#